data_3bf10cc7b661200b0f8195bac612d097
#
_entry.id   3bf10cc7b661200b0f8195bac612d097
#
_cell.length_a   1.000
_cell.length_b   1.000
_cell.length_c   1.000
_cell.angle_alpha   90.00
_cell.angle_beta   90.00
_cell.angle_gamma   90.00
#
_symmetry.space_group_name_H-M   'P 1'
#
loop_
_entity.id
_entity.type
_entity.pdbx_description
1 polymer ?
#
loop_
_entity_poly.entity_id
_entity_poly.type
_entity_poly.pdbx_seq_one_letter_code
_entity_poly.pdbx_strand_id
1 'polypeptide(L)'
;AKRQIKRPSLPAAITEEDINNIANTFGVYYFYDDAGKLLYIGKSNQMQDRVLSHFGNDINTARGMQMVRQITQIETTITGGELAALLLENQQIKALAPIFNRRQRRVSKFWCIALLTNDQGYKTLTIVTAGATDISEVPTYFGFYSSKKTANQALQKIVQLQRLCAKVNGDESGSEGKACFARQLKRCRGACQGIETPQRYNLRVDLAVHGQLIQQWPFDGPIAIIEENRGCECVAINYIDNWAWLTTDFIDTSDQRLAQTIDFDGILKDQQSLISYERIFDKDMYHVIRRSLNSECKVVAIE
;
A
#
# COMPACT_ATOMS: atom_id res chain seq x y z
N ALA A 1 -0.48 42.71 -7.20
CA ALA A 1 0.94 42.43 -7.41
C ALA A 1 1.10 40.92 -7.57
N LYS A 2 1.38 40.41 -8.77
CA LYS A 2 1.76 39.02 -9.01
C LYS A 2 3.10 38.79 -8.31
N ARG A 3 3.11 37.90 -7.28
CA ARG A 3 4.35 37.39 -6.70
C ARG A 3 5.13 36.73 -7.84
N GLN A 4 6.24 37.32 -8.28
CA GLN A 4 7.23 36.59 -9.07
C GLN A 4 7.78 35.46 -8.18
N ILE A 5 7.41 34.24 -8.47
CA ILE A 5 8.02 33.05 -7.86
C ILE A 5 9.46 33.06 -8.40
N LYS A 6 10.44 33.38 -7.53
CA LYS A 6 11.86 33.20 -7.85
C LYS A 6 12.05 31.72 -8.22
N ARG A 7 12.46 31.45 -9.47
CA ARG A 7 12.87 30.10 -9.86
C ARG A 7 13.97 29.63 -8.90
N PRO A 8 13.90 28.42 -8.36
CA PRO A 8 14.98 27.90 -7.52
C PRO A 8 16.30 27.86 -8.32
N SER A 9 17.42 28.04 -7.65
CA SER A 9 18.72 27.83 -8.26
C SER A 9 18.90 26.33 -8.55
N LEU A 10 19.17 25.99 -9.81
CA LEU A 10 19.40 24.60 -10.22
C LEU A 10 20.74 24.09 -9.64
N PRO A 11 20.88 22.77 -9.41
CA PRO A 11 22.18 22.14 -9.16
C PRO A 11 23.16 22.47 -10.30
N ALA A 12 24.45 22.57 -9.98
CA ALA A 12 25.45 23.04 -10.93
C ALA A 12 25.56 22.23 -12.24
N ALA A 13 25.21 20.95 -12.20
CA ALA A 13 25.25 20.05 -13.36
C ALA A 13 23.92 19.98 -14.14
N ILE A 14 22.84 20.58 -13.62
CA ILE A 14 21.50 20.51 -14.25
C ILE A 14 21.23 21.83 -14.98
N THR A 15 20.86 21.73 -16.23
CA THR A 15 20.56 22.88 -17.10
C THR A 15 19.04 23.18 -17.13
N GLU A 16 18.67 24.37 -17.63
CA GLU A 16 17.25 24.66 -17.88
C GLU A 16 16.67 23.76 -18.97
N GLU A 17 17.48 23.29 -19.91
CA GLU A 17 17.07 22.36 -20.95
C GLU A 17 16.71 20.98 -20.37
N ASP A 18 17.49 20.46 -19.42
CA ASP A 18 17.17 19.20 -18.72
C ASP A 18 15.81 19.27 -18.03
N ILE A 19 15.50 20.41 -17.41
CA ILE A 19 14.21 20.63 -16.76
C ILE A 19 13.08 20.75 -17.79
N ASN A 20 13.29 21.48 -18.88
CA ASN A 20 12.26 21.70 -19.90
C ASN A 20 11.91 20.40 -20.67
N ASN A 21 12.84 19.45 -20.73
CA ASN A 21 12.62 18.12 -21.33
C ASN A 21 11.81 17.17 -20.42
N ILE A 22 11.58 17.53 -19.15
CA ILE A 22 10.74 16.74 -18.26
C ILE A 22 9.27 16.96 -18.59
N ALA A 23 8.56 15.91 -19.00
CA ALA A 23 7.13 15.97 -19.20
C ALA A 23 6.40 16.30 -17.89
N ASN A 24 5.53 17.32 -17.89
CA ASN A 24 4.79 17.72 -16.68
C ASN A 24 3.49 16.93 -16.55
N THR A 25 3.61 15.61 -16.43
CA THR A 25 2.52 14.64 -16.33
C THR A 25 2.80 13.57 -15.28
N PHE A 26 1.94 12.54 -15.20
CA PHE A 26 2.10 11.39 -14.30
C PHE A 26 3.36 10.60 -14.63
N GLY A 27 4.15 10.32 -13.60
CA GLY A 27 5.34 9.50 -13.78
C GLY A 27 6.22 9.37 -12.56
N VAL A 28 7.34 8.70 -12.79
CA VAL A 28 8.42 8.48 -11.81
C VAL A 28 9.68 9.16 -12.31
N TYR A 29 10.39 9.85 -11.43
CA TYR A 29 11.65 10.53 -11.72
C TYR A 29 12.76 9.98 -10.81
N TYR A 30 13.99 10.03 -11.35
CA TYR A 30 15.16 9.43 -10.76
C TYR A 30 16.28 10.48 -10.71
N PHE A 31 16.96 10.58 -9.58
CA PHE A 31 18.12 11.42 -9.42
C PHE A 31 19.38 10.57 -9.30
N TYR A 32 20.39 10.91 -10.07
CA TYR A 32 21.69 10.23 -10.06
C TYR A 32 22.82 11.21 -9.74
N ASP A 33 23.92 10.66 -9.18
CA ASP A 33 25.18 11.40 -9.01
C ASP A 33 26.10 11.25 -10.25
N ASP A 34 27.26 11.88 -10.18
CA ASP A 34 28.28 11.88 -11.24
C ASP A 34 28.87 10.50 -11.54
N ALA A 35 28.79 9.55 -10.61
CA ALA A 35 29.17 8.17 -10.79
C ALA A 35 28.03 7.29 -11.33
N GLY A 36 26.87 7.87 -11.68
CA GLY A 36 25.68 7.13 -12.11
C GLY A 36 24.97 6.38 -10.99
N LYS A 37 25.23 6.73 -9.72
CA LYS A 37 24.59 6.08 -8.58
C LYS A 37 23.24 6.71 -8.32
N LEU A 38 22.21 5.84 -8.16
CA LEU A 38 20.85 6.26 -7.88
C LEU A 38 20.72 6.86 -6.48
N LEU A 39 20.41 8.13 -6.42
CA LEU A 39 20.24 8.90 -5.19
C LEU A 39 18.82 8.82 -4.65
N TYR A 40 17.82 9.04 -5.52
CA TYR A 40 16.43 9.18 -5.15
C TYR A 40 15.49 8.75 -6.27
N ILE A 41 14.38 8.17 -5.91
CA ILE A 41 13.21 7.92 -6.78
C ILE A 41 12.01 8.65 -6.19
N GLY A 42 11.22 9.30 -7.02
CA GLY A 42 9.98 9.93 -6.60
C GLY A 42 8.91 9.88 -7.69
N LYS A 43 7.65 9.91 -7.29
CA LYS A 43 6.51 9.98 -8.20
C LYS A 43 5.87 11.37 -8.20
N SER A 44 5.22 11.72 -9.28
CA SER A 44 4.39 12.91 -9.34
C SER A 44 3.30 12.78 -10.40
N ASN A 45 2.23 13.55 -10.24
CA ASN A 45 1.25 13.82 -11.29
C ASN A 45 1.65 15.04 -12.16
N GLN A 46 2.70 15.76 -11.76
CA GLN A 46 3.33 16.89 -12.46
C GLN A 46 4.83 16.81 -12.19
N MET A 47 5.54 15.98 -12.97
CA MET A 47 6.96 15.66 -12.69
C MET A 47 7.87 16.87 -12.73
N GLN A 48 7.73 17.75 -13.74
CA GLN A 48 8.56 18.93 -13.87
C GLN A 48 8.45 19.85 -12.65
N ASP A 49 7.22 20.16 -12.22
CA ASP A 49 6.98 21.00 -11.04
C ASP A 49 7.53 20.36 -9.77
N ARG A 50 7.37 19.03 -9.66
CA ARG A 50 7.86 18.29 -8.50
C ARG A 50 9.38 18.27 -8.41
N VAL A 51 10.06 18.04 -9.52
CA VAL A 51 11.53 18.12 -9.61
C VAL A 51 12.03 19.50 -9.23
N LEU A 52 11.45 20.56 -9.78
CA LEU A 52 11.79 21.95 -9.41
C LEU A 52 11.55 22.22 -7.91
N SER A 53 10.51 21.63 -7.33
CA SER A 53 10.22 21.81 -5.90
C SER A 53 11.31 21.23 -4.99
N HIS A 54 12.03 20.19 -5.41
CA HIS A 54 13.19 19.68 -4.67
C HIS A 54 14.31 20.70 -4.59
N PHE A 55 14.55 21.43 -5.66
CA PHE A 55 15.62 22.44 -5.70
C PHE A 55 15.28 23.71 -4.91
N GLY A 56 13.99 23.98 -4.68
CA GLY A 56 13.54 25.12 -3.87
C GLY A 56 13.30 24.83 -2.40
N ASN A 57 12.66 23.71 -2.11
CA ASN A 57 12.13 23.39 -0.79
C ASN A 57 13.02 22.45 0.03
N ASP A 58 13.61 21.44 -0.61
CA ASP A 58 14.38 20.42 0.12
C ASP A 58 15.73 20.94 0.61
N ILE A 59 16.25 21.99 0.00
CA ILE A 59 17.48 22.66 0.47
C ILE A 59 17.36 23.24 1.88
N ASN A 60 16.15 23.38 2.40
CA ASN A 60 15.91 23.84 3.78
C ASN A 60 16.19 22.76 4.85
N THR A 61 16.45 21.54 4.43
CA THR A 61 16.85 20.45 5.32
C THR A 61 18.28 20.01 5.01
N ALA A 62 19.07 19.67 6.03
CA ALA A 62 20.45 19.21 5.84
C ALA A 62 20.53 18.01 4.88
N ARG A 63 19.55 17.09 4.96
CA ARG A 63 19.49 15.90 4.11
C ARG A 63 19.08 16.23 2.67
N GLY A 64 18.09 17.09 2.49
CA GLY A 64 17.66 17.54 1.16
C GLY A 64 18.77 18.33 0.47
N MET A 65 19.45 19.22 1.20
CA MET A 65 20.61 19.94 0.68
C MET A 65 21.74 18.97 0.27
N GLN A 66 22.01 17.93 1.08
CA GLN A 66 22.99 16.90 0.75
C GLN A 66 22.61 16.15 -0.53
N MET A 67 21.33 15.82 -0.73
CA MET A 67 20.84 15.18 -1.95
C MET A 67 21.00 16.10 -3.15
N VAL A 68 20.46 17.33 -3.08
CA VAL A 68 20.45 18.28 -4.19
C VAL A 68 21.85 18.60 -4.69
N ARG A 69 22.85 18.70 -3.80
CA ARG A 69 24.25 18.95 -4.18
C ARG A 69 24.90 17.81 -4.97
N GLN A 70 24.38 16.59 -4.89
CA GLN A 70 24.93 15.42 -5.55
C GLN A 70 24.23 15.12 -6.89
N ILE A 71 23.09 15.76 -7.19
CA ILE A 71 22.34 15.51 -8.42
C ILE A 71 23.11 16.06 -9.62
N THR A 72 23.42 15.16 -10.55
CA THR A 72 24.07 15.50 -11.83
C THR A 72 23.26 15.04 -13.04
N GLN A 73 22.29 14.12 -12.84
CA GLN A 73 21.44 13.61 -13.92
C GLN A 73 20.03 13.36 -13.39
N ILE A 74 19.04 13.61 -14.24
CA ILE A 74 17.62 13.36 -14.00
C ILE A 74 17.11 12.45 -15.11
N GLU A 75 16.45 11.36 -14.75
CA GLU A 75 15.70 10.51 -15.67
C GLU A 75 14.23 10.49 -15.27
N THR A 76 13.36 10.24 -16.24
CA THR A 76 11.91 10.17 -16.01
C THR A 76 11.28 9.02 -16.76
N THR A 77 10.24 8.44 -16.19
CA THR A 77 9.37 7.45 -16.83
C THR A 77 7.94 7.96 -16.75
N ILE A 78 7.31 8.21 -17.89
CA ILE A 78 5.90 8.57 -17.97
C ILE A 78 5.06 7.33 -17.64
N THR A 79 4.00 7.52 -16.85
CA THR A 79 3.03 6.47 -16.52
C THR A 79 1.62 6.95 -16.87
N GLY A 80 0.72 6.04 -17.24
CA GLY A 80 -0.65 6.38 -17.65
C GLY A 80 -1.49 7.05 -16.56
N GLY A 81 -1.07 6.96 -15.29
CA GLY A 81 -1.79 7.54 -14.17
C GLY A 81 -1.11 7.47 -12.82
N GLU A 82 -1.84 7.87 -11.79
CA GLU A 82 -1.31 7.94 -10.42
C GLU A 82 -1.05 6.56 -9.82
N LEU A 83 -1.91 5.57 -10.07
CA LEU A 83 -1.75 4.20 -9.56
C LEU A 83 -0.46 3.61 -10.11
N ALA A 84 -0.29 3.62 -11.44
CA ALA A 84 0.91 3.09 -12.09
C ALA A 84 2.19 3.78 -11.58
N ALA A 85 2.16 5.12 -11.40
CA ALA A 85 3.29 5.85 -10.83
C ALA A 85 3.62 5.41 -9.40
N LEU A 86 2.62 5.20 -8.55
CA LEU A 86 2.78 4.73 -7.17
C LEU A 86 3.31 3.30 -7.09
N LEU A 87 2.78 2.40 -7.93
CA LEU A 87 3.19 1.00 -7.99
C LEU A 87 4.65 0.90 -8.46
N LEU A 88 4.99 1.61 -9.53
CA LEU A 88 6.35 1.63 -10.09
C LEU A 88 7.36 2.23 -9.12
N GLU A 89 7.05 3.39 -8.50
CA GLU A 89 7.91 4.01 -7.48
C GLU A 89 8.19 3.05 -6.33
N ASN A 90 7.15 2.43 -5.77
CA ASN A 90 7.28 1.52 -4.62
C ASN A 90 8.14 0.30 -4.97
N GLN A 91 7.90 -0.34 -6.11
CA GLN A 91 8.69 -1.48 -6.59
C GLN A 91 10.16 -1.11 -6.75
N GLN A 92 10.43 0.00 -7.45
CA GLN A 92 11.79 0.39 -7.76
C GLN A 92 12.57 0.88 -6.54
N ILE A 93 11.93 1.56 -5.59
CA ILE A 93 12.57 1.91 -4.31
C ILE A 93 12.99 0.66 -3.55
N LYS A 94 12.17 -0.40 -3.56
CA LYS A 94 12.50 -1.67 -2.89
C LYS A 94 13.57 -2.46 -3.61
N ALA A 95 13.52 -2.51 -4.94
CA ALA A 95 14.49 -3.24 -5.77
C ALA A 95 15.86 -2.54 -5.82
N LEU A 96 15.88 -1.23 -6.04
CA LEU A 96 17.09 -0.46 -6.30
C LEU A 96 17.69 0.20 -5.04
N ALA A 97 16.94 0.27 -3.95
CA ALA A 97 17.35 0.80 -2.66
C ALA A 97 18.08 2.15 -2.72
N PRO A 98 17.48 3.24 -3.30
CA PRO A 98 18.15 4.53 -3.49
C PRO A 98 18.59 5.15 -2.16
N ILE A 99 19.67 5.92 -2.16
CA ILE A 99 20.34 6.42 -0.94
C ILE A 99 19.38 7.25 -0.08
N PHE A 100 18.54 8.06 -0.68
CA PHE A 100 17.67 9.01 0.01
C PHE A 100 16.22 8.52 0.24
N ASN A 101 15.82 7.32 -0.22
CA ASN A 101 14.49 6.72 0.05
C ASN A 101 14.47 5.77 1.26
N ARG A 102 15.19 6.06 2.33
CA ARG A 102 15.44 5.11 3.46
C ARG A 102 14.20 4.47 4.09
N ARG A 103 13.07 5.19 4.15
CA ARG A 103 11.86 4.69 4.84
C ARG A 103 11.10 3.63 4.03
N GLN A 104 11.16 3.68 2.71
CA GLN A 104 10.40 2.82 1.79
C GLN A 104 11.18 1.59 1.30
N ARG A 105 12.48 1.46 1.62
CA ARG A 105 13.35 0.38 1.14
C ARG A 105 13.04 -1.01 1.70
N ARG A 106 12.36 -1.08 2.83
CA ARG A 106 12.11 -2.37 3.50
C ARG A 106 10.70 -2.81 3.21
N VAL A 107 10.54 -4.05 2.73
CA VAL A 107 9.29 -4.79 2.93
C VAL A 107 9.15 -4.94 4.44
N SER A 108 8.40 -4.07 5.07
CA SER A 108 8.24 -4.10 6.51
C SER A 108 7.33 -5.27 6.86
N LYS A 109 7.87 -6.25 7.58
CA LYS A 109 7.04 -7.19 8.33
C LYS A 109 6.09 -6.35 9.18
N PHE A 110 4.81 -6.59 9.02
CA PHE A 110 3.79 -5.94 9.83
C PHE A 110 3.07 -6.95 10.70
N TRP A 111 2.41 -6.47 11.72
CA TRP A 111 1.63 -7.27 12.63
C TRP A 111 0.16 -7.01 12.38
N CYS A 112 -0.64 -8.07 12.37
CA CYS A 112 -2.10 -8.00 12.29
C CYS A 112 -2.72 -8.70 13.49
N ILE A 113 -4.00 -8.50 13.69
CA ILE A 113 -4.80 -9.29 14.61
C ILE A 113 -5.69 -10.20 13.76
N ALA A 114 -5.52 -11.52 13.91
CA ALA A 114 -6.35 -12.53 13.26
C ALA A 114 -7.62 -12.79 14.07
N LEU A 115 -8.73 -12.91 13.37
CA LEU A 115 -10.01 -13.33 13.92
C LEU A 115 -10.20 -14.83 13.65
N LEU A 116 -10.11 -15.62 14.68
CA LEU A 116 -10.28 -17.08 14.63
C LEU A 116 -11.54 -17.49 15.39
N THR A 117 -11.98 -18.71 15.22
CA THR A 117 -13.06 -19.33 16.04
C THR A 117 -12.48 -20.54 16.75
N ASN A 118 -12.63 -20.61 18.07
CA ASN A 118 -12.19 -21.77 18.84
C ASN A 118 -13.22 -22.92 18.78
N ASP A 119 -12.86 -24.09 19.32
CA ASP A 119 -13.70 -25.30 19.30
C ASP A 119 -15.03 -25.12 20.04
N GLN A 120 -15.12 -24.16 20.95
CA GLN A 120 -16.35 -23.82 21.68
C GLN A 120 -17.23 -22.82 20.94
N GLY A 121 -16.83 -22.39 19.70
CA GLY A 121 -17.58 -21.48 18.86
C GLY A 121 -17.38 -19.99 19.21
N TYR A 122 -16.45 -19.63 20.11
CA TYR A 122 -16.13 -18.25 20.42
C TYR A 122 -15.09 -17.69 19.44
N LYS A 123 -15.30 -16.48 18.97
CA LYS A 123 -14.32 -15.73 18.22
C LYS A 123 -13.15 -15.28 19.12
N THR A 124 -11.94 -15.53 18.66
CA THR A 124 -10.70 -15.20 19.36
C THR A 124 -9.85 -14.25 18.54
N LEU A 125 -9.10 -13.39 19.21
CA LEU A 125 -8.27 -12.38 18.60
C LEU A 125 -6.80 -12.71 18.90
N THR A 126 -6.02 -13.05 17.87
CA THR A 126 -4.64 -13.46 18.01
C THR A 126 -3.72 -12.56 17.19
N ILE A 127 -2.59 -12.13 17.77
CA ILE A 127 -1.61 -11.32 17.05
C ILE A 127 -0.74 -12.23 16.20
N VAL A 128 -0.68 -11.93 14.91
CA VAL A 128 0.11 -12.65 13.93
C VAL A 128 1.05 -11.71 13.19
N THR A 129 2.16 -12.23 12.71
CA THR A 129 2.99 -11.55 11.71
C THR A 129 2.45 -11.86 10.34
N ALA A 130 2.12 -10.83 9.59
CA ALA A 130 1.88 -10.96 8.17
C ALA A 130 3.14 -10.49 7.43
N GLY A 131 3.78 -11.39 6.74
CA GLY A 131 4.80 -11.13 5.73
C GLY A 131 4.17 -11.29 4.36
N ALA A 132 5.00 -11.43 3.34
CA ALA A 132 4.61 -11.68 1.94
C ALA A 132 3.83 -13.03 1.75
N THR A 133 3.02 -13.41 2.70
CA THR A 133 2.26 -14.65 2.69
C THR A 133 1.00 -14.45 1.85
N ASP A 134 0.65 -15.47 1.12
CA ASP A 134 -0.58 -15.53 0.33
C ASP A 134 -1.79 -15.21 1.21
N ILE A 135 -2.43 -14.08 0.93
CA ILE A 135 -3.59 -13.59 1.69
C ILE A 135 -4.83 -14.42 1.39
N SER A 136 -4.85 -15.19 0.30
CA SER A 136 -5.96 -16.05 -0.05
C SER A 136 -6.26 -17.15 0.99
N GLU A 137 -5.25 -17.57 1.77
CA GLU A 137 -5.39 -18.59 2.83
C GLU A 137 -5.71 -18.02 4.21
N VAL A 138 -5.87 -16.72 4.32
CA VAL A 138 -5.85 -16.02 5.59
C VAL A 138 -7.25 -15.90 6.18
N PRO A 139 -7.47 -16.34 7.44
CA PRO A 139 -8.64 -15.96 8.21
C PRO A 139 -8.71 -14.44 8.32
N THR A 140 -9.89 -13.90 8.55
CA THR A 140 -10.16 -12.48 8.61
C THR A 140 -9.15 -11.73 9.48
N TYR A 141 -8.33 -10.88 8.86
CA TYR A 141 -7.36 -10.03 9.56
C TYR A 141 -7.89 -8.61 9.73
N PHE A 142 -7.41 -7.93 10.75
CA PHE A 142 -7.65 -6.51 10.89
C PHE A 142 -6.43 -5.77 11.47
N GLY A 143 -6.34 -4.49 11.10
CA GLY A 143 -5.29 -3.59 11.50
C GLY A 143 -3.91 -3.92 10.94
N PHE A 144 -3.13 -2.89 10.65
CA PHE A 144 -1.73 -3.00 10.26
C PHE A 144 -0.88 -2.29 11.31
N TYR A 145 -0.08 -3.03 12.03
CA TYR A 145 0.74 -2.51 13.12
C TYR A 145 2.24 -2.63 12.80
N SER A 146 3.00 -1.61 13.10
CA SER A 146 4.45 -1.55 12.84
C SER A 146 5.28 -2.43 13.80
N SER A 147 4.69 -2.90 14.90
CA SER A 147 5.36 -3.74 15.89
C SER A 147 4.36 -4.62 16.65
N LYS A 148 4.85 -5.72 17.22
CA LYS A 148 4.06 -6.56 18.13
C LYS A 148 3.53 -5.77 19.32
N LYS A 149 4.31 -4.80 19.83
CA LYS A 149 3.91 -3.93 20.94
C LYS A 149 2.69 -3.09 20.59
N THR A 150 2.68 -2.46 19.42
CA THR A 150 1.52 -1.64 18.96
C THR A 150 0.29 -2.50 18.68
N ALA A 151 0.46 -3.71 18.13
CA ALA A 151 -0.62 -4.68 17.96
C ALA A 151 -1.21 -5.12 19.31
N ASN A 152 -0.36 -5.42 20.29
CA ASN A 152 -0.80 -5.75 21.65
C ASN A 152 -1.59 -4.62 22.30
N GLN A 153 -1.12 -3.38 22.18
CA GLN A 153 -1.83 -2.23 22.74
C GLN A 153 -3.22 -2.06 22.12
N ALA A 154 -3.35 -2.27 20.80
CA ALA A 154 -4.63 -2.23 20.11
C ALA A 154 -5.56 -3.38 20.56
N LEU A 155 -5.04 -4.60 20.63
CA LEU A 155 -5.78 -5.77 21.11
C LEU A 155 -6.29 -5.55 22.56
N GLN A 156 -5.42 -5.13 23.46
CA GLN A 156 -5.78 -4.84 24.85
C GLN A 156 -6.88 -3.78 24.94
N LYS A 157 -6.81 -2.73 24.14
CA LYS A 157 -7.84 -1.70 24.06
C LYS A 157 -9.19 -2.29 23.62
N ILE A 158 -9.21 -3.16 22.60
CA ILE A 158 -10.43 -3.84 22.14
C ILE A 158 -10.99 -4.72 23.24
N VAL A 159 -10.15 -5.58 23.85
CA VAL A 159 -10.54 -6.47 24.94
C VAL A 159 -11.18 -5.70 26.11
N GLN A 160 -10.58 -4.58 26.52
CA GLN A 160 -11.10 -3.74 27.60
C GLN A 160 -12.41 -3.04 27.25
N LEU A 161 -12.47 -2.36 26.10
CA LEU A 161 -13.66 -1.60 25.67
C LEU A 161 -14.87 -2.52 25.47
N GLN A 162 -14.65 -3.68 24.89
CA GLN A 162 -15.70 -4.64 24.61
C GLN A 162 -15.93 -5.65 25.74
N ARG A 163 -15.17 -5.54 26.84
CA ARG A 163 -15.23 -6.48 27.99
C ARG A 163 -15.11 -7.93 27.52
N LEU A 164 -14.18 -8.21 26.59
CA LEU A 164 -13.92 -9.56 26.11
C LEU A 164 -13.24 -10.41 27.17
N CYS A 165 -13.26 -11.72 26.98
CA CYS A 165 -12.72 -12.66 27.95
C CYS A 165 -11.25 -12.98 27.63
N ALA A 166 -10.32 -12.70 28.54
CA ALA A 166 -8.91 -13.00 28.38
C ALA A 166 -8.63 -14.51 28.21
N LYS A 167 -9.38 -15.37 28.92
CA LYS A 167 -9.25 -16.83 28.76
C LYS A 167 -9.67 -17.30 27.36
N VAL A 168 -10.79 -16.79 26.85
CA VAL A 168 -11.27 -17.14 25.51
C VAL A 168 -10.25 -16.72 24.45
N ASN A 169 -9.58 -15.58 24.64
CA ASN A 169 -8.53 -15.09 23.73
C ASN A 169 -7.16 -15.77 23.95
N GLY A 170 -7.00 -16.63 24.93
CA GLY A 170 -5.72 -17.28 25.23
C GLY A 170 -4.72 -16.41 26.00
N ASP A 171 -5.11 -15.22 26.45
CA ASP A 171 -4.24 -14.29 27.21
C ASP A 171 -4.12 -14.68 28.69
N GLU A 172 -5.01 -15.53 29.18
CA GLU A 172 -5.03 -16.01 30.57
C GLU A 172 -5.19 -17.53 30.59
N SER A 173 -4.26 -18.20 31.24
CA SER A 173 -4.33 -19.64 31.51
C SER A 173 -5.21 -19.95 32.72
N GLY A 174 -5.77 -21.16 32.78
CA GLY A 174 -6.51 -21.64 33.95
C GLY A 174 -7.50 -22.73 33.61
N SER A 175 -7.97 -23.44 34.64
CA SER A 175 -8.88 -24.58 34.47
C SER A 175 -10.18 -24.17 33.81
N GLU A 176 -10.71 -25.05 32.96
CA GLU A 176 -11.99 -24.88 32.30
C GLU A 176 -13.12 -24.64 33.31
N GLY A 177 -14.08 -23.78 32.97
CA GLY A 177 -15.21 -23.44 33.86
C GLY A 177 -14.90 -22.48 35.01
N LYS A 178 -13.61 -22.19 35.30
CA LYS A 178 -13.26 -21.19 36.31
C LYS A 178 -13.26 -19.77 35.73
N ALA A 179 -13.74 -18.81 36.55
CA ALA A 179 -13.77 -17.39 36.18
C ALA A 179 -12.38 -16.87 35.86
N CYS A 180 -12.23 -16.09 34.77
CA CYS A 180 -11.03 -15.32 34.51
C CYS A 180 -10.91 -14.16 35.49
N PHE A 181 -9.71 -13.60 35.63
CA PHE A 181 -9.45 -12.45 36.53
C PHE A 181 -10.37 -11.26 36.19
N ALA A 182 -10.56 -10.97 34.90
CA ALA A 182 -11.46 -9.90 34.47
C ALA A 182 -12.93 -10.17 34.89
N ARG A 183 -13.36 -11.43 35.01
CA ARG A 183 -14.70 -11.78 35.49
C ARG A 183 -14.84 -11.48 36.97
N GLN A 184 -13.81 -11.80 37.75
CA GLN A 184 -13.79 -11.50 39.20
C GLN A 184 -13.92 -10.00 39.44
N LEU A 185 -13.32 -9.18 38.59
CA LEU A 185 -13.42 -7.71 38.61
C LEU A 185 -14.66 -7.14 37.92
N LYS A 186 -15.64 -7.98 37.53
CA LYS A 186 -16.85 -7.59 36.78
C LYS A 186 -16.56 -6.91 35.43
N ARG A 187 -15.39 -7.14 34.84
CA ARG A 187 -14.95 -6.60 33.54
C ARG A 187 -15.12 -7.58 32.38
N CYS A 188 -15.57 -8.81 32.65
CA CYS A 188 -15.89 -9.84 31.65
C CYS A 188 -17.32 -10.32 31.88
N ARG A 189 -18.04 -10.67 30.82
CA ARG A 189 -19.45 -11.13 30.88
C ARG A 189 -19.59 -12.62 31.15
N GLY A 190 -18.45 -13.34 31.30
CA GLY A 190 -18.46 -14.76 31.73
C GLY A 190 -18.46 -15.77 30.58
N ALA A 191 -17.93 -15.43 29.40
CA ALA A 191 -17.77 -16.35 28.30
C ALA A 191 -16.94 -17.60 28.70
N CYS A 192 -15.88 -17.44 29.51
CA CYS A 192 -15.09 -18.56 30.05
C CYS A 192 -15.84 -19.51 31.00
N GLN A 193 -17.04 -19.17 31.42
CA GLN A 193 -17.90 -19.95 32.28
C GLN A 193 -19.19 -20.42 31.56
N GLY A 194 -19.32 -20.16 30.27
CA GLY A 194 -20.54 -20.42 29.49
C GLY A 194 -21.73 -19.50 29.84
N ILE A 195 -21.53 -18.46 30.69
CA ILE A 195 -22.62 -17.54 31.08
C ILE A 195 -23.01 -16.67 29.89
N GLU A 196 -22.02 -16.18 29.13
CA GLU A 196 -22.26 -15.50 27.89
C GLU A 196 -22.11 -16.48 26.74
N THR A 197 -23.14 -16.60 25.90
CA THR A 197 -23.12 -17.51 24.75
C THR A 197 -22.20 -17.04 23.64
N PRO A 198 -21.66 -17.96 22.80
CA PRO A 198 -20.84 -17.60 21.66
C PRO A 198 -21.48 -16.54 20.75
N GLN A 199 -22.77 -16.64 20.48
CA GLN A 199 -23.50 -15.71 19.61
C GLN A 199 -23.43 -14.26 20.13
N ARG A 200 -23.68 -14.05 21.43
CA ARG A 200 -23.64 -12.72 22.04
C ARG A 200 -22.22 -12.18 22.14
N TYR A 201 -21.27 -13.06 22.47
CA TYR A 201 -19.85 -12.71 22.53
C TYR A 201 -19.32 -12.31 21.15
N ASN A 202 -19.58 -13.14 20.14
CA ASN A 202 -19.10 -12.96 18.77
C ASN A 202 -19.64 -11.65 18.14
N LEU A 203 -20.92 -11.32 18.39
CA LEU A 203 -21.49 -10.05 17.91
C LEU A 203 -20.68 -8.84 18.40
N ARG A 204 -20.22 -8.86 19.67
CA ARG A 204 -19.39 -7.77 20.21
C ARG A 204 -17.99 -7.73 19.58
N VAL A 205 -17.42 -8.89 19.31
CA VAL A 205 -16.14 -8.98 18.60
C VAL A 205 -16.30 -8.42 17.20
N ASP A 206 -17.32 -8.83 16.45
CA ASP A 206 -17.57 -8.35 15.08
C ASP A 206 -17.76 -6.85 15.04
N LEU A 207 -18.56 -6.29 15.94
CA LEU A 207 -18.75 -4.83 16.03
C LEU A 207 -17.45 -4.09 16.35
N ALA A 208 -16.58 -4.68 17.18
CA ALA A 208 -15.32 -4.06 17.57
C ALA A 208 -14.31 -3.96 16.42
N VAL A 209 -14.33 -4.94 15.52
CA VAL A 209 -13.34 -5.05 14.44
C VAL A 209 -13.84 -4.56 13.08
N HIS A 210 -15.16 -4.37 12.93
CA HIS A 210 -15.82 -4.08 11.65
C HIS A 210 -15.15 -2.96 10.84
N GLY A 211 -14.79 -1.84 11.46
CA GLY A 211 -14.16 -0.71 10.79
C GLY A 211 -12.65 -0.86 10.49
N GLN A 212 -12.03 -1.96 10.95
CA GLN A 212 -10.59 -2.20 10.84
C GLN A 212 -10.27 -3.47 10.05
N LEU A 213 -11.29 -4.19 9.57
CA LEU A 213 -11.10 -5.40 8.76
C LEU A 213 -10.30 -5.07 7.50
N ILE A 214 -9.32 -5.91 7.20
CA ILE A 214 -8.68 -5.93 5.90
C ILE A 214 -9.75 -6.45 4.95
N GLN A 215 -10.08 -5.67 3.94
CA GLN A 215 -11.13 -6.01 3.01
C GLN A 215 -10.73 -7.29 2.24
N GLN A 216 -11.62 -8.27 2.18
CA GLN A 216 -11.41 -9.42 1.31
C GLN A 216 -11.37 -8.95 -0.16
N TRP A 217 -10.66 -9.71 -0.99
CA TRP A 217 -10.61 -9.44 -2.42
C TRP A 217 -12.01 -9.58 -3.01
N PRO A 218 -12.55 -8.54 -3.66
CA PRO A 218 -13.95 -8.54 -4.07
C PRO A 218 -14.21 -9.18 -5.44
N PHE A 219 -13.20 -9.81 -6.05
CA PHE A 219 -13.28 -10.42 -7.38
C PHE A 219 -12.92 -11.91 -7.30
N ASP A 220 -13.44 -12.70 -8.26
CA ASP A 220 -13.17 -14.15 -8.32
C ASP A 220 -11.77 -14.50 -8.85
N GLY A 221 -11.02 -13.52 -9.37
CA GLY A 221 -9.68 -13.69 -9.93
C GLY A 221 -8.95 -12.37 -10.12
N PRO A 222 -7.90 -12.35 -10.95
CA PRO A 222 -7.15 -11.15 -11.26
C PRO A 222 -8.01 -10.13 -12.01
N ILE A 223 -7.63 -8.86 -11.86
CA ILE A 223 -8.24 -7.74 -12.57
C ILE A 223 -7.17 -6.90 -13.25
N ALA A 224 -7.57 -6.14 -14.26
CA ALA A 224 -6.81 -5.02 -14.80
C ALA A 224 -7.45 -3.69 -14.36
N ILE A 225 -6.64 -2.78 -13.82
CA ILE A 225 -7.03 -1.37 -13.62
C ILE A 225 -6.35 -0.56 -14.71
N ILE A 226 -7.16 0.03 -15.58
CA ILE A 226 -6.69 0.81 -16.73
C ILE A 226 -6.69 2.28 -16.37
N GLU A 227 -5.55 2.93 -16.53
CA GLU A 227 -5.38 4.36 -16.37
C GLU A 227 -5.08 5.01 -17.71
N GLU A 228 -6.00 5.87 -18.14
CA GLU A 228 -5.93 6.62 -19.37
C GLU A 228 -6.21 8.11 -19.05
N ASN A 229 -5.16 8.90 -18.91
CA ASN A 229 -5.30 10.30 -18.56
C ASN A 229 -5.11 11.19 -19.79
N ARG A 230 -6.04 12.12 -20.00
CA ARG A 230 -5.96 13.10 -21.07
C ARG A 230 -4.66 13.94 -20.94
N GLY A 231 -3.93 14.05 -22.04
CA GLY A 231 -2.64 14.77 -22.08
C GLY A 231 -1.44 13.96 -21.59
N CYS A 232 -1.64 12.68 -21.26
CA CYS A 232 -0.59 11.70 -21.07
C CYS A 232 -0.48 10.85 -22.33
N GLU A 233 0.70 10.77 -22.95
CA GLU A 233 0.95 9.95 -24.12
C GLU A 233 1.23 8.48 -23.74
N CYS A 234 0.55 8.00 -22.71
CA CYS A 234 0.73 6.66 -22.17
C CYS A 234 -0.55 6.18 -21.48
N VAL A 235 -0.93 4.95 -21.76
CA VAL A 235 -1.95 4.19 -21.01
C VAL A 235 -1.25 3.15 -20.17
N ALA A 236 -1.65 3.01 -18.91
CA ALA A 236 -1.17 1.96 -18.03
C ALA A 236 -2.26 0.92 -17.76
N ILE A 237 -1.89 -0.36 -17.87
CA ILE A 237 -2.72 -1.50 -17.49
C ILE A 237 -2.08 -2.18 -16.29
N ASN A 238 -2.66 -1.97 -15.12
CA ASN A 238 -2.16 -2.49 -13.85
C ASN A 238 -2.86 -3.80 -13.52
N TYR A 239 -2.16 -4.93 -13.51
CA TYR A 239 -2.69 -6.24 -13.18
C TYR A 239 -2.56 -6.52 -11.69
N ILE A 240 -3.67 -6.88 -11.06
CA ILE A 240 -3.78 -7.04 -9.62
C ILE A 240 -4.57 -8.31 -9.32
N ASP A 241 -4.11 -9.08 -8.34
CA ASP A 241 -4.81 -10.25 -7.84
C ASP A 241 -4.64 -10.36 -6.32
N ASN A 242 -5.73 -10.61 -5.59
CA ASN A 242 -5.72 -10.74 -4.12
C ASN A 242 -4.96 -9.62 -3.40
N TRP A 243 -5.17 -8.37 -3.81
CA TRP A 243 -4.48 -7.17 -3.30
C TRP A 243 -2.97 -7.12 -3.60
N ALA A 244 -2.44 -8.09 -4.33
CA ALA A 244 -1.07 -8.09 -4.82
C ALA A 244 -1.02 -7.47 -6.21
N TRP A 245 -0.11 -6.52 -6.40
CA TRP A 245 0.22 -6.04 -7.72
C TRP A 245 1.14 -7.05 -8.42
N LEU A 246 0.78 -7.46 -9.62
CA LEU A 246 1.50 -8.45 -10.41
C LEU A 246 2.48 -7.77 -11.37
N THR A 247 1.95 -6.92 -12.25
CA THR A 247 2.72 -6.19 -13.25
C THR A 247 1.94 -4.99 -13.78
N THR A 248 2.59 -4.13 -14.55
CA THR A 248 1.97 -3.06 -15.32
C THR A 248 2.49 -3.08 -16.74
N ASP A 249 1.60 -3.07 -17.72
CA ASP A 249 1.93 -2.82 -19.12
C ASP A 249 1.72 -1.34 -19.42
N PHE A 250 2.68 -0.75 -20.12
CA PHE A 250 2.62 0.62 -20.60
C PHE A 250 2.45 0.64 -22.11
N ILE A 251 1.42 1.34 -22.60
CA ILE A 251 1.10 1.49 -24.01
C ILE A 251 1.39 2.93 -24.39
N ASP A 252 2.32 3.12 -25.33
CA ASP A 252 2.60 4.45 -25.90
C ASP A 252 1.41 4.88 -26.78
N THR A 253 0.88 6.05 -26.50
CA THR A 253 -0.26 6.65 -27.21
C THR A 253 0.10 7.99 -27.85
N SER A 254 1.37 8.24 -28.08
CA SER A 254 1.87 9.45 -28.76
C SER A 254 1.34 9.56 -30.21
N ASP A 255 1.07 8.41 -30.87
CA ASP A 255 0.30 8.36 -32.12
C ASP A 255 -1.21 8.41 -31.83
N GLN A 256 -1.81 9.58 -32.07
CA GLN A 256 -3.24 9.81 -31.82
C GLN A 256 -4.17 8.86 -32.61
N ARG A 257 -3.71 8.26 -33.70
CA ARG A 257 -4.51 7.26 -34.46
C ARG A 257 -4.58 5.94 -33.70
N LEU A 258 -3.47 5.52 -33.09
CA LEU A 258 -3.43 4.33 -32.24
C LEU A 258 -4.23 4.55 -30.96
N ALA A 259 -4.14 5.73 -30.34
CA ALA A 259 -4.85 6.07 -29.11
C ALA A 259 -6.39 5.96 -29.22
N GLN A 260 -6.95 6.22 -30.42
CA GLN A 260 -8.40 6.13 -30.67
C GLN A 260 -8.91 4.71 -30.95
N THR A 261 -8.02 3.74 -31.14
CA THR A 261 -8.35 2.38 -31.60
C THR A 261 -7.77 1.30 -30.66
N ILE A 262 -7.43 1.64 -29.40
CA ILE A 262 -6.91 0.64 -28.48
C ILE A 262 -8.00 -0.39 -28.19
N ASP A 263 -7.80 -1.59 -28.73
CA ASP A 263 -8.59 -2.76 -28.39
C ASP A 263 -8.03 -3.38 -27.11
N PHE A 264 -8.62 -3.00 -25.98
CA PHE A 264 -8.18 -3.51 -24.68
C PHE A 264 -8.39 -5.02 -24.57
N ASP A 265 -9.45 -5.58 -25.15
CA ASP A 265 -9.75 -7.02 -25.06
C ASP A 265 -8.67 -7.86 -25.75
N GLY A 266 -8.07 -7.34 -26.85
CA GLY A 266 -6.96 -8.01 -27.54
C GLY A 266 -5.58 -7.80 -26.89
N ILE A 267 -5.44 -6.85 -25.97
CA ILE A 267 -4.15 -6.50 -25.34
C ILE A 267 -4.04 -7.05 -23.92
N LEU A 268 -5.18 -7.26 -23.24
CA LEU A 268 -5.17 -7.75 -21.85
C LEU A 268 -4.54 -9.15 -21.79
N LYS A 269 -3.68 -9.33 -20.77
CA LYS A 269 -3.14 -10.64 -20.42
C LYS A 269 -4.26 -11.54 -19.91
N ASP A 270 -4.26 -12.80 -20.34
CA ASP A 270 -5.13 -13.84 -19.79
C ASP A 270 -4.66 -14.29 -18.40
N GLN A 271 -5.51 -15.01 -17.66
CA GLN A 271 -5.17 -15.53 -16.34
C GLN A 271 -3.92 -16.41 -16.37
N GLN A 272 -3.73 -17.21 -17.41
CA GLN A 272 -2.63 -18.16 -17.52
C GLN A 272 -1.28 -17.44 -17.63
N SER A 273 -1.19 -16.34 -18.36
CA SER A 273 0.02 -15.52 -18.43
C SER A 273 0.34 -14.82 -17.11
N LEU A 274 -0.67 -14.58 -16.25
CA LEU A 274 -0.50 -13.97 -14.96
C LEU A 274 -0.10 -14.94 -13.84
N ILE A 275 -0.21 -16.27 -14.05
CA ILE A 275 0.16 -17.29 -13.04
C ILE A 275 1.65 -17.19 -12.65
N SER A 276 2.52 -16.83 -13.58
CA SER A 276 3.97 -16.74 -13.35
C SER A 276 4.39 -15.61 -12.42
N TYR A 277 3.51 -14.64 -12.16
CA TYR A 277 3.81 -13.51 -11.30
C TYR A 277 3.57 -13.87 -9.82
N GLU A 278 4.55 -13.50 -8.99
CA GLU A 278 4.48 -13.75 -7.55
C GLU A 278 3.45 -12.82 -6.89
N ARG A 279 2.56 -13.39 -6.09
CA ARG A 279 1.53 -12.65 -5.34
C ARG A 279 2.08 -12.21 -3.99
N ILE A 280 2.85 -11.14 -3.99
CA ILE A 280 3.41 -10.58 -2.77
C ILE A 280 2.47 -9.50 -2.21
N PHE A 281 1.88 -9.78 -1.05
CA PHE A 281 1.11 -8.74 -0.37
C PHE A 281 2.03 -7.66 0.20
N ASP A 282 1.72 -6.43 -0.14
CA ASP A 282 2.39 -5.25 0.36
C ASP A 282 1.36 -4.30 0.96
N LYS A 283 1.56 -3.93 2.23
CA LYS A 283 0.64 -3.05 2.96
C LYS A 283 0.45 -1.69 2.26
N ASP A 284 1.54 -1.11 1.77
CA ASP A 284 1.47 0.22 1.14
C ASP A 284 0.75 0.12 -0.20
N MET A 285 1.01 -0.96 -0.96
CA MET A 285 0.28 -1.30 -2.19
C MET A 285 -1.21 -1.55 -1.93
N TYR A 286 -1.55 -2.34 -0.89
CA TYR A 286 -2.94 -2.58 -0.51
C TYR A 286 -3.73 -1.28 -0.33
N HIS A 287 -3.17 -0.30 0.40
CA HIS A 287 -3.86 0.97 0.60
C HIS A 287 -4.03 1.77 -0.69
N VAL A 288 -3.03 1.72 -1.57
CA VAL A 288 -3.07 2.39 -2.88
C VAL A 288 -4.12 1.73 -3.78
N ILE A 289 -4.06 0.40 -3.94
CA ILE A 289 -5.00 -0.37 -4.77
C ILE A 289 -6.44 -0.19 -4.26
N ARG A 290 -6.65 -0.33 -2.95
CA ARG A 290 -7.98 -0.14 -2.35
C ARG A 290 -8.55 1.26 -2.61
N ARG A 291 -7.71 2.29 -2.56
CA ARG A 291 -8.12 3.66 -2.88
C ARG A 291 -8.48 3.78 -4.35
N SER A 292 -7.71 3.19 -5.25
CA SER A 292 -7.96 3.22 -6.69
C SER A 292 -9.24 2.48 -7.08
N LEU A 293 -9.55 1.34 -6.46
CA LEU A 293 -10.81 0.63 -6.66
C LEU A 293 -12.06 1.42 -6.22
N ASN A 294 -11.89 2.34 -5.28
CA ASN A 294 -12.96 3.22 -4.82
C ASN A 294 -13.05 4.54 -5.63
N SER A 295 -12.18 4.74 -6.61
CA SER A 295 -12.20 5.88 -7.53
C SER A 295 -12.86 5.49 -8.87
N GLU A 296 -13.04 6.46 -9.76
CA GLU A 296 -13.63 6.24 -11.11
C GLU A 296 -12.59 5.63 -12.08
N CYS A 297 -11.90 4.56 -11.67
CA CYS A 297 -10.98 3.84 -12.55
C CYS A 297 -11.73 2.79 -13.38
N LYS A 298 -11.27 2.56 -14.62
CA LYS A 298 -11.77 1.46 -15.45
C LYS A 298 -11.19 0.15 -14.94
N VAL A 299 -12.04 -0.73 -14.41
CA VAL A 299 -11.69 -2.06 -13.90
C VAL A 299 -12.24 -3.12 -14.82
N VAL A 300 -11.41 -4.08 -15.23
CA VAL A 300 -11.78 -5.20 -16.08
C VAL A 300 -11.38 -6.50 -15.38
N ALA A 301 -12.30 -7.44 -15.27
CA ALA A 301 -11.99 -8.80 -14.81
C ALA A 301 -11.18 -9.53 -15.89
N ILE A 302 -10.20 -10.34 -15.47
CA ILE A 302 -9.35 -11.12 -16.38
C ILE A 302 -9.86 -12.55 -16.41
N GLU A 303 -10.24 -13.05 -17.57
CA GLU A 303 -10.72 -14.41 -17.82
C GLU A 303 -9.58 -15.38 -18.18
#